data_8b8bca3b1d9ed286a4155e98915b6f74
#
_entry.id   8b8bca3b1d9ed286a4155e98915b6f74
#
_cell.length_a   1.000
_cell.length_b   1.000
_cell.length_c   1.000
_cell.angle_alpha   90.00
_cell.angle_beta   90.00
_cell.angle_gamma   90.00
#
_symmetry.space_group_name_H-M   'P 1'
#
loop_
_entity.id
_entity.type
_entity.pdbx_description
1 polymer ?
#
loop_
_entity_poly.entity_id
_entity_poly.type
_entity_poly.pdbx_seq_one_letter_code
_entity_poly.pdbx_strand_id
1 'polypeptide(L)'
;MLFVYLFIVLFVACALAQDNRRPITWGSVIFTRHGETVPLGAVGAHTLTPVGAQQLIGAGRVFRQRYITPHRNPNLSFFNVNGLSPVLNNDEIEVSSTPEPNAVSSAQAFMQGLYPPTPELASFRGLLSYATDAQGHLIDYPFNGYQYPVISTYRAEDPMSAHISGHKNCPQHTNAVRAFAASKEFHDVFDSTQAFYSNIYSRILSGVYARDMASIYHATTVYEYLNYQYNYNSTARDIISRTDVDTARQYANQWAQATSSGAEVHWSKDRVLAIAGRSLAYTIMRSLQHNERSKGAFNKLSLIFGGYEPMMAFLEIVVSKSYRESLSGLPNHGASVMIDLFSMAEDGTAEFPTDNSKLMVRLLIRNGTDASDPESQFKPYPMFGTNNKEIAMPYKDFVDQMVFNMKSTSEWCRSCDGQENFCYQYAKHQSTKKCDFTTLPPLDTGALIGLGAASFGLLTLALSCTFCMWRGHRHRQKLGWNYVDTENNANIISPRSPRDTRMSAPSSIAPSNESNPSSYNEDIEMLLSPASQPVKTRDTV
;
A
#
# COMPACT_ATOMS: atom_id res chain seq x y z
N MET A 1 -31.47 -46.57 34.02
CA MET A 1 -30.75 -45.43 34.61
C MET A 1 -29.24 -45.43 34.23
N LEU A 2 -28.55 -46.55 34.30
CA LEU A 2 -27.11 -46.60 33.97
C LEU A 2 -26.77 -46.18 32.52
N PHE A 3 -27.59 -46.58 31.54
CA PHE A 3 -27.40 -46.23 30.12
C PHE A 3 -27.63 -44.75 29.83
N VAL A 4 -28.53 -44.07 30.55
CA VAL A 4 -28.76 -42.63 30.38
C VAL A 4 -27.61 -41.82 30.96
N TYR A 5 -27.03 -42.28 32.07
CA TYR A 5 -25.85 -41.64 32.66
C TYR A 5 -24.60 -41.79 31.78
N LEU A 6 -24.42 -42.95 31.11
CA LEU A 6 -23.31 -43.18 30.23
C LEU A 6 -23.41 -42.29 28.94
N PHE A 7 -24.63 -42.08 28.44
CA PHE A 7 -24.86 -41.19 27.30
C PHE A 7 -24.64 -39.72 27.65
N ILE A 8 -25.07 -39.27 28.85
CA ILE A 8 -24.84 -37.90 29.32
C ILE A 8 -23.34 -37.65 29.57
N VAL A 9 -22.60 -38.60 30.12
CA VAL A 9 -21.15 -38.49 30.34
C VAL A 9 -20.38 -38.48 29.01
N LEU A 10 -20.80 -39.27 28.00
CA LEU A 10 -20.24 -39.23 26.66
C LEU A 10 -20.57 -37.93 25.93
N PHE A 11 -21.76 -37.37 26.08
CA PHE A 11 -22.13 -36.08 25.47
C PHE A 11 -21.43 -34.91 26.13
N VAL A 12 -21.22 -34.94 27.46
CA VAL A 12 -20.44 -33.92 28.20
C VAL A 12 -18.95 -34.02 27.87
N ALA A 13 -18.42 -35.23 27.65
CA ALA A 13 -17.03 -35.43 27.22
C ALA A 13 -16.77 -34.95 25.76
N CYS A 14 -17.75 -35.11 24.86
CA CYS A 14 -17.67 -34.53 23.52
C CYS A 14 -17.81 -32.99 23.49
N ALA A 15 -18.54 -32.40 24.46
CA ALA A 15 -18.72 -30.94 24.53
C ALA A 15 -17.52 -30.21 25.17
N LEU A 16 -16.56 -30.94 25.75
CA LEU A 16 -15.35 -30.41 26.39
C LEU A 16 -14.06 -30.69 25.56
N ALA A 17 -14.19 -31.14 24.35
CA ALA A 17 -13.05 -31.11 23.42
C ALA A 17 -12.76 -29.64 23.10
N GLN A 18 -12.03 -28.97 24.01
CA GLN A 18 -11.42 -27.69 23.70
C GLN A 18 -10.61 -27.89 22.43
N ASP A 19 -10.97 -27.16 21.39
CA ASP A 19 -10.17 -27.11 20.17
C ASP A 19 -8.78 -26.56 20.54
N ASN A 20 -7.83 -27.42 20.78
CA ASN A 20 -6.45 -27.07 21.16
C ASN A 20 -5.65 -26.54 19.97
N ARG A 21 -6.28 -26.42 18.77
CA ARG A 21 -5.62 -25.88 17.60
C ARG A 21 -5.28 -24.40 17.80
N ARG A 22 -4.07 -24.04 17.43
CA ARG A 22 -3.55 -22.67 17.55
C ARG A 22 -3.35 -22.05 16.18
N PRO A 23 -3.71 -20.75 15.98
CA PRO A 23 -3.42 -20.08 14.74
C PRO A 23 -1.91 -19.84 14.61
N ILE A 24 -1.34 -20.19 13.44
CA ILE A 24 0.02 -19.86 13.05
C ILE A 24 -0.07 -18.86 11.91
N THR A 25 0.49 -17.67 12.09
CA THR A 25 0.52 -16.64 11.04
C THR A 25 1.71 -16.89 10.13
N TRP A 26 1.46 -16.97 8.83
CA TRP A 26 2.47 -17.21 7.80
C TRP A 26 2.97 -15.93 7.16
N GLY A 27 2.13 -14.94 7.05
CA GLY A 27 2.45 -13.63 6.53
C GLY A 27 1.36 -12.61 6.79
N SER A 28 1.71 -11.34 6.62
CA SER A 28 0.77 -10.22 6.72
C SER A 28 1.07 -9.17 5.67
N VAL A 29 0.04 -8.66 5.01
CA VAL A 29 0.12 -7.50 4.14
C VAL A 29 -0.51 -6.32 4.84
N ILE A 30 0.23 -5.22 4.95
CA ILE A 30 -0.10 -4.08 5.79
C ILE A 30 -0.04 -2.82 4.96
N PHE A 31 -1.17 -2.11 4.83
CA PHE A 31 -1.20 -0.75 4.30
C PHE A 31 -1.30 0.24 5.45
N THR A 32 -0.42 1.24 5.49
CA THR A 32 -0.34 2.27 6.54
C THR A 32 -0.45 3.66 5.94
N ARG A 33 -1.39 4.47 6.43
CA ARG A 33 -1.43 5.90 6.13
C ARG A 33 -0.21 6.59 6.72
N HIS A 34 0.38 7.55 6.00
CA HIS A 34 1.48 8.39 6.50
C HIS A 34 1.15 9.05 7.84
N GLY A 35 2.16 9.41 8.61
CA GLY A 35 2.06 10.16 9.86
C GLY A 35 1.60 11.60 9.63
N GLU A 36 1.46 12.36 10.73
CA GLU A 36 1.13 13.77 10.64
C GLU A 36 2.15 14.52 9.81
N THR A 37 1.67 15.40 8.93
CA THR A 37 2.48 16.16 7.99
C THR A 37 2.20 17.65 8.06
N VAL A 38 3.16 18.44 7.64
CA VAL A 38 2.95 19.87 7.40
C VAL A 38 1.98 20.01 6.21
N PRO A 39 0.81 20.66 6.41
CA PRO A 39 -0.21 20.76 5.38
C PRO A 39 0.19 21.69 4.25
N LEU A 40 -0.48 21.57 3.12
CA LEU A 40 -0.42 22.55 2.04
C LEU A 40 -0.73 23.95 2.60
N GLY A 41 -0.02 24.97 2.12
CA GLY A 41 -0.17 26.36 2.58
C GLY A 41 0.71 26.74 3.79
N ALA A 42 1.33 25.78 4.47
CA ALA A 42 2.35 26.04 5.47
C ALA A 42 3.77 25.85 4.89
N VAL A 43 4.75 26.52 5.48
CA VAL A 43 6.17 26.40 5.06
C VAL A 43 6.63 24.97 5.34
N GLY A 44 7.22 24.29 4.33
CA GLY A 44 7.62 22.90 4.42
C GLY A 44 6.48 21.91 4.15
N ALA A 45 5.45 22.31 3.40
CA ALA A 45 4.33 21.45 3.02
C ALA A 45 4.77 20.05 2.58
N HIS A 46 3.97 19.04 2.97
CA HIS A 46 4.24 17.61 2.72
C HIS A 46 5.48 17.03 3.43
N THR A 47 6.08 17.75 4.38
CA THR A 47 7.12 17.21 5.25
C THR A 47 6.49 16.50 6.45
N LEU A 48 7.00 15.33 6.81
CA LEU A 48 6.58 14.62 8.02
C LEU A 48 6.93 15.46 9.26
N THR A 49 5.97 15.72 10.15
CA THR A 49 6.24 16.44 11.39
C THR A 49 7.02 15.57 12.39
N PRO A 50 7.68 16.16 13.39
CA PRO A 50 8.28 15.38 14.49
C PRO A 50 7.24 14.48 15.21
N VAL A 51 6.00 14.95 15.35
CA VAL A 51 4.89 14.15 15.89
C VAL A 51 4.55 13.00 14.95
N GLY A 52 4.46 13.25 13.64
CA GLY A 52 4.26 12.21 12.64
C GLY A 52 5.33 11.13 12.68
N ALA A 53 6.60 11.53 12.83
CA ALA A 53 7.71 10.58 12.98
C ALA A 53 7.55 9.72 14.26
N GLN A 54 7.20 10.34 15.40
CA GLN A 54 6.94 9.61 16.65
C GLN A 54 5.75 8.67 16.53
N GLN A 55 4.68 9.09 15.84
CA GLN A 55 3.51 8.25 15.54
C GLN A 55 3.93 6.96 14.84
N LEU A 56 4.75 7.08 13.79
CA LEU A 56 5.15 5.91 12.99
C LEU A 56 6.19 5.03 13.69
N ILE A 57 7.15 5.61 14.43
CA ILE A 57 8.06 4.83 15.29
C ILE A 57 7.25 4.05 16.34
N GLY A 58 6.29 4.70 16.99
CA GLY A 58 5.38 4.07 17.95
C GLY A 58 4.56 2.94 17.32
N ALA A 59 3.99 3.18 16.14
CA ALA A 59 3.30 2.15 15.37
C ALA A 59 4.23 0.96 15.09
N GLY A 60 5.42 1.20 14.54
CA GLY A 60 6.39 0.15 14.25
C GLY A 60 6.72 -0.72 15.47
N ARG A 61 6.87 -0.11 16.66
CA ARG A 61 7.09 -0.85 17.93
C ARG A 61 5.93 -1.76 18.28
N VAL A 62 4.68 -1.28 18.10
CA VAL A 62 3.47 -2.09 18.37
C VAL A 62 3.38 -3.24 17.37
N PHE A 63 3.70 -3.02 16.10
CA PHE A 63 3.77 -4.06 15.08
C PHE A 63 4.90 -5.07 15.36
N ARG A 64 6.07 -4.62 15.84
CA ARG A 64 7.13 -5.51 16.30
C ARG A 64 6.66 -6.43 17.43
N GLN A 65 5.97 -5.88 18.43
CA GLN A 65 5.40 -6.68 19.50
C GLN A 65 4.41 -7.73 19.00
N ARG A 66 3.59 -7.38 17.98
CA ARG A 66 2.61 -8.30 17.43
C ARG A 66 3.23 -9.39 16.58
N TYR A 67 4.12 -9.05 15.64
CA TYR A 67 4.54 -9.96 14.58
C TYR A 67 5.93 -10.57 14.77
N ILE A 68 6.79 -9.98 15.58
CA ILE A 68 8.19 -10.38 15.70
C ILE A 68 8.55 -10.85 17.11
N THR A 69 8.21 -10.07 18.13
CA THR A 69 8.67 -10.33 19.50
C THR A 69 7.85 -11.45 20.13
N PRO A 70 8.49 -12.53 20.61
CA PRO A 70 7.78 -13.57 21.34
C PRO A 70 7.10 -12.99 22.59
N HIS A 71 5.82 -13.24 22.73
CA HIS A 71 5.09 -12.83 23.93
C HIS A 71 5.45 -13.72 25.12
N ARG A 72 5.59 -13.11 26.31
CA ARG A 72 5.74 -13.87 27.56
C ARG A 72 4.52 -14.74 27.86
N ASN A 73 3.33 -14.32 27.43
CA ASN A 73 2.12 -15.13 27.48
C ASN A 73 2.01 -15.96 26.20
N PRO A 74 2.11 -17.31 26.28
CA PRO A 74 2.01 -18.18 25.11
C PRO A 74 0.72 -17.95 24.30
N ASN A 75 -0.37 -17.57 25.00
CA ASN A 75 -1.66 -17.29 24.34
C ASN A 75 -1.67 -16.03 23.47
N LEU A 76 -0.63 -15.19 23.50
CA LEU A 76 -0.46 -14.01 22.63
C LEU A 76 0.61 -14.24 21.56
N SER A 77 1.40 -15.31 21.64
CA SER A 77 2.44 -15.65 20.66
C SER A 77 1.87 -16.07 19.29
N PHE A 78 0.56 -16.31 19.21
CA PHE A 78 -0.13 -16.73 17.97
C PHE A 78 -0.16 -15.68 16.87
N PHE A 79 0.18 -14.44 17.20
CA PHE A 79 0.20 -13.37 16.20
C PHE A 79 1.56 -13.20 15.53
N ASN A 80 2.63 -13.78 16.13
CA ASN A 80 3.95 -13.73 15.52
C ASN A 80 3.93 -14.43 14.16
N VAL A 81 4.59 -13.82 13.18
CA VAL A 81 4.77 -14.45 11.87
C VAL A 81 5.82 -15.55 12.00
N ASN A 82 5.45 -16.75 11.59
CA ASN A 82 6.30 -17.92 11.76
C ASN A 82 7.66 -17.76 11.05
N GLY A 83 8.74 -17.94 11.81
CA GLY A 83 10.10 -17.86 11.29
C GLY A 83 10.53 -16.46 10.81
N LEU A 84 9.79 -15.39 11.16
CA LEU A 84 10.22 -14.01 10.86
C LEU A 84 11.40 -13.65 11.75
N SER A 85 12.50 -13.19 11.14
CA SER A 85 13.71 -12.82 11.85
C SER A 85 13.49 -11.62 12.80
N PRO A 86 14.03 -11.65 14.04
CA PRO A 86 14.03 -10.51 14.94
C PRO A 86 14.94 -9.36 14.50
N VAL A 87 15.84 -9.64 13.56
CA VAL A 87 16.75 -8.71 12.90
C VAL A 87 16.32 -8.55 11.45
N LEU A 88 16.40 -7.33 10.92
CA LEU A 88 15.95 -7.03 9.57
C LEU A 88 16.62 -7.96 8.53
N ASN A 89 15.80 -8.69 7.81
CA ASN A 89 16.15 -9.43 6.62
C ASN A 89 15.27 -8.96 5.45
N ASN A 90 15.88 -8.27 4.49
CA ASN A 90 15.15 -7.72 3.34
C ASN A 90 14.61 -8.81 2.38
N ASP A 91 15.02 -10.08 2.52
CA ASP A 91 14.44 -11.19 1.74
C ASP A 91 13.10 -11.66 2.33
N GLU A 92 12.86 -11.42 3.62
CA GLU A 92 11.63 -11.84 4.31
C GLU A 92 10.54 -10.77 4.26
N ILE A 93 10.92 -9.50 4.05
CA ILE A 93 10.01 -8.36 4.07
C ILE A 93 10.08 -7.56 2.77
N GLU A 94 8.94 -7.02 2.37
CA GLU A 94 8.84 -6.09 1.27
C GLU A 94 8.29 -4.77 1.81
N VAL A 95 8.98 -3.64 1.54
CA VAL A 95 8.52 -2.31 1.94
C VAL A 95 8.38 -1.44 0.72
N SER A 96 7.19 -0.91 0.50
CA SER A 96 6.87 0.00 -0.59
C SER A 96 6.18 1.27 -0.09
N SER A 97 6.39 2.36 -0.81
CA SER A 97 5.79 3.65 -0.48
C SER A 97 5.43 4.41 -1.74
N THR A 98 4.39 5.22 -1.66
CA THR A 98 4.20 6.29 -2.63
C THR A 98 5.39 7.27 -2.57
N PRO A 99 5.71 8.00 -3.67
CA PRO A 99 6.95 8.79 -3.76
C PRO A 99 6.91 10.10 -2.97
N GLU A 100 5.78 10.44 -2.34
CA GLU A 100 5.67 11.66 -1.56
C GLU A 100 6.61 11.64 -0.34
N PRO A 101 7.31 12.75 -0.03
CA PRO A 101 8.30 12.81 1.04
C PRO A 101 7.75 12.36 2.41
N ASN A 102 6.52 12.71 2.72
CA ASN A 102 5.85 12.33 3.97
C ASN A 102 5.59 10.81 4.06
N ALA A 103 5.24 10.16 2.95
CA ALA A 103 5.00 8.71 2.92
C ALA A 103 6.31 7.93 3.05
N VAL A 104 7.36 8.35 2.33
CA VAL A 104 8.69 7.73 2.41
C VAL A 104 9.27 7.89 3.82
N SER A 105 9.23 9.11 4.39
CA SER A 105 9.70 9.36 5.75
C SER A 105 8.88 8.60 6.80
N SER A 106 7.58 8.39 6.54
CA SER A 106 6.72 7.55 7.38
C SER A 106 7.16 6.09 7.36
N ALA A 107 7.48 5.54 6.19
CA ALA A 107 8.01 4.19 6.06
C ALA A 107 9.33 4.04 6.83
N GLN A 108 10.26 5.01 6.68
CA GLN A 108 11.53 5.03 7.40
C GLN A 108 11.32 5.05 8.92
N ALA A 109 10.45 5.93 9.42
CA ALA A 109 10.15 6.03 10.84
C ALA A 109 9.49 4.76 11.40
N PHE A 110 8.55 4.18 10.66
CA PHE A 110 7.91 2.91 11.02
C PHE A 110 8.94 1.78 11.12
N MET A 111 9.85 1.69 10.14
CA MET A 111 10.89 0.66 10.12
C MET A 111 11.87 0.80 11.29
N GLN A 112 12.17 2.01 11.77
CA GLN A 112 12.96 2.22 12.98
C GLN A 112 12.25 1.69 14.25
N GLY A 113 10.92 1.71 14.26
CA GLY A 113 10.13 1.10 15.33
C GLY A 113 10.05 -0.42 15.22
N LEU A 114 9.86 -0.92 14.00
CA LEU A 114 9.72 -2.37 13.71
C LEU A 114 11.06 -3.10 13.86
N TYR A 115 12.14 -2.53 13.36
CA TYR A 115 13.51 -3.03 13.47
C TYR A 115 14.41 -1.94 14.08
N PRO A 116 14.33 -1.74 15.40
CA PRO A 116 15.11 -0.70 16.06
C PRO A 116 16.62 -0.97 15.94
N PRO A 117 17.45 0.07 16.09
CA PRO A 117 18.89 -0.10 16.18
C PRO A 117 19.26 -1.17 17.21
N THR A 118 20.15 -2.07 16.83
CA THR A 118 20.58 -3.21 17.65
C THR A 118 22.09 -3.24 17.72
N PRO A 119 22.70 -2.90 18.87
CA PRO A 119 24.18 -2.82 19.00
C PRO A 119 24.89 -4.11 18.60
N GLU A 120 24.27 -5.25 18.84
CA GLU A 120 24.84 -6.58 18.55
C GLU A 120 24.49 -7.09 17.13
N LEU A 121 24.18 -6.18 16.20
CA LEU A 121 23.69 -6.53 14.85
C LEU A 121 24.64 -7.46 14.09
N ALA A 122 25.95 -7.24 14.21
CA ALA A 122 26.96 -8.06 13.56
C ALA A 122 26.95 -9.51 14.08
N SER A 123 26.76 -9.69 15.40
CA SER A 123 26.64 -11.00 16.03
C SER A 123 25.38 -11.74 15.56
N PHE A 124 24.23 -11.07 15.55
CA PHE A 124 22.97 -11.67 15.08
C PHE A 124 22.99 -12.14 13.62
N ARG A 125 23.72 -11.40 12.77
CA ARG A 125 23.83 -11.73 11.34
C ARG A 125 24.93 -12.72 11.01
N GLY A 126 25.72 -13.16 11.99
CA GLY A 126 26.90 -14.01 11.73
C GLY A 126 27.98 -13.30 10.92
N LEU A 127 28.00 -11.95 10.92
CA LEU A 127 28.89 -11.11 10.12
C LEU A 127 30.12 -10.63 10.90
N LEU A 128 30.46 -11.29 11.99
CA LEU A 128 31.61 -10.89 12.84
C LEU A 128 32.91 -10.79 12.05
N SER A 129 33.13 -11.63 11.04
CA SER A 129 34.32 -11.58 10.18
C SER A 129 34.41 -10.30 9.32
N TYR A 130 33.27 -9.67 9.01
CA TYR A 130 33.23 -8.40 8.26
C TYR A 130 33.20 -7.17 9.17
N ALA A 131 32.84 -7.38 10.44
CA ALA A 131 32.78 -6.33 11.43
C ALA A 131 34.06 -6.25 12.28
N THR A 132 35.09 -7.01 11.94
CA THR A 132 36.37 -7.05 12.65
C THR A 132 37.47 -6.63 11.69
N ASP A 133 38.28 -5.64 12.10
CA ASP A 133 39.47 -5.22 11.33
C ASP A 133 40.60 -6.26 11.37
N ALA A 134 41.66 -6.03 10.60
CA ALA A 134 42.84 -6.90 10.55
C ALA A 134 43.57 -7.03 11.90
N GLN A 135 43.34 -6.12 12.83
CA GLN A 135 43.90 -6.10 14.19
C GLN A 135 42.99 -6.78 15.21
N GLY A 136 41.82 -7.25 14.80
CA GLY A 136 40.86 -7.93 15.67
C GLY A 136 39.89 -6.99 16.43
N HIS A 137 39.87 -5.71 16.11
CA HIS A 137 38.93 -4.78 16.71
C HIS A 137 37.57 -4.84 16.04
N LEU A 138 36.49 -4.89 16.84
CA LEU A 138 35.14 -4.82 16.35
C LEU A 138 34.82 -3.44 15.78
N ILE A 139 34.31 -3.40 14.56
CA ILE A 139 33.81 -2.19 13.90
C ILE A 139 32.33 -2.12 14.11
N ASP A 140 31.85 -1.16 14.89
CA ASP A 140 30.43 -1.01 15.18
C ASP A 140 29.64 -0.49 13.97
N TYR A 141 28.41 -0.97 13.83
CA TYR A 141 27.46 -0.36 12.89
C TYR A 141 27.09 1.05 13.36
N PRO A 142 27.01 2.04 12.42
CA PRO A 142 26.61 3.40 12.76
C PRO A 142 25.28 3.46 13.52
N PHE A 143 25.06 4.50 14.30
CA PHE A 143 23.83 4.75 15.06
C PHE A 143 23.37 3.56 15.92
N ASN A 144 24.30 2.94 16.66
CA ASN A 144 24.01 1.81 17.53
C ASN A 144 23.43 0.59 16.79
N GLY A 145 23.94 0.27 15.63
CA GLY A 145 23.47 -0.86 14.86
C GLY A 145 22.17 -0.59 14.12
N TYR A 146 22.10 0.58 13.48
CA TYR A 146 20.96 0.91 12.61
C TYR A 146 20.80 -0.15 11.51
N GLN A 147 19.56 -0.56 11.28
CA GLN A 147 19.20 -1.57 10.30
C GLN A 147 18.66 -0.90 9.05
N TYR A 148 19.18 -1.27 7.88
CA TYR A 148 18.93 -0.60 6.61
C TYR A 148 17.80 -1.28 5.82
N PRO A 149 16.52 -0.86 5.96
CA PRO A 149 15.43 -1.40 5.16
C PRO A 149 15.53 -0.91 3.73
N VAL A 150 15.24 -1.80 2.79
CA VAL A 150 15.02 -1.43 1.39
C VAL A 150 13.57 -0.93 1.27
N ILE A 151 13.39 0.34 0.89
CA ILE A 151 12.07 0.96 0.67
C ILE A 151 11.96 1.29 -0.81
N SER A 152 11.08 0.59 -1.50
CA SER A 152 10.79 0.82 -2.92
C SER A 152 9.79 1.96 -3.08
N THR A 153 10.09 2.91 -3.96
CA THR A 153 9.18 4.00 -4.31
C THR A 153 8.88 3.97 -5.81
N TYR A 154 7.65 4.24 -6.19
CA TYR A 154 7.19 4.11 -7.57
C TYR A 154 6.71 5.46 -8.08
N ARG A 155 7.35 5.95 -9.13
CA ARG A 155 6.92 7.16 -9.86
C ARG A 155 5.72 6.85 -10.76
N ALA A 156 5.08 7.88 -11.28
CA ALA A 156 3.89 7.75 -12.13
C ALA A 156 4.10 6.83 -13.35
N GLU A 157 5.32 6.79 -13.87
CA GLU A 157 5.69 5.98 -15.05
C GLU A 157 5.85 4.49 -14.72
N ASP A 158 5.92 4.12 -13.44
CA ASP A 158 6.02 2.74 -13.00
C ASP A 158 4.62 2.14 -12.83
N PRO A 159 4.32 0.97 -13.41
CA PRO A 159 3.03 0.29 -13.22
C PRO A 159 2.64 0.07 -11.76
N MET A 160 3.62 -0.11 -10.86
CA MET A 160 3.37 -0.30 -9.44
C MET A 160 2.79 0.94 -8.75
N SER A 161 3.00 2.15 -9.31
CA SER A 161 2.37 3.37 -8.81
C SER A 161 0.84 3.27 -8.84
N ALA A 162 0.26 2.70 -9.90
CA ALA A 162 -1.16 2.48 -10.02
C ALA A 162 -1.70 1.52 -8.95
N HIS A 163 -0.87 0.59 -8.46
CA HIS A 163 -1.28 -0.40 -7.48
C HIS A 163 -1.29 0.09 -6.03
N ILE A 164 -0.57 1.16 -5.72
CA ILE A 164 -0.52 1.72 -4.36
C ILE A 164 -1.24 3.07 -4.24
N SER A 165 -1.53 3.73 -5.38
CA SER A 165 -2.27 5.00 -5.44
C SER A 165 -3.11 5.13 -6.72
N GLY A 166 -3.91 4.11 -7.03
CA GLY A 166 -4.59 3.95 -8.31
C GLY A 166 -5.61 5.03 -8.69
N HIS A 167 -5.98 5.93 -7.79
CA HIS A 167 -6.79 7.12 -8.08
C HIS A 167 -5.98 8.22 -8.78
N LYS A 168 -4.64 8.25 -8.56
CA LYS A 168 -3.74 9.19 -9.22
C LYS A 168 -3.54 8.77 -10.68
N ASN A 169 -3.41 9.76 -11.55
CA ASN A 169 -3.23 9.55 -13.00
C ASN A 169 -4.34 8.68 -13.64
N CYS A 170 -5.55 8.71 -13.06
CA CYS A 170 -6.74 8.03 -13.55
C CYS A 170 -7.76 9.07 -14.06
N PRO A 171 -7.79 9.44 -15.35
CA PRO A 171 -8.72 10.42 -15.88
C PRO A 171 -10.18 10.10 -15.59
N GLN A 172 -10.58 8.83 -15.67
CA GLN A 172 -11.95 8.40 -15.39
C GLN A 172 -12.32 8.60 -13.91
N HIS A 173 -11.39 8.42 -12.95
CA HIS A 173 -11.62 8.76 -11.55
C HIS A 173 -11.85 10.26 -11.37
N THR A 174 -10.99 11.09 -11.97
CA THR A 174 -11.13 12.55 -11.94
C THR A 174 -12.48 12.98 -12.52
N ASN A 175 -12.91 12.40 -13.64
CA ASN A 175 -14.20 12.69 -14.26
C ASN A 175 -15.38 12.24 -13.38
N ALA A 176 -15.27 11.10 -12.72
CA ALA A 176 -16.30 10.60 -11.80
C ALA A 176 -16.45 11.51 -10.56
N VAL A 177 -15.33 11.98 -10.00
CA VAL A 177 -15.34 12.97 -8.90
C VAL A 177 -16.00 14.29 -9.35
N ARG A 178 -15.68 14.78 -10.55
CA ARG A 178 -16.34 15.99 -11.11
C ARG A 178 -17.82 15.79 -11.34
N ALA A 179 -18.23 14.64 -11.86
CA ALA A 179 -19.63 14.30 -12.09
C ALA A 179 -20.41 14.23 -10.77
N PHE A 180 -19.81 13.62 -9.73
CA PHE A 180 -20.38 13.64 -8.38
C PHE A 180 -20.52 15.07 -7.84
N ALA A 181 -19.47 15.86 -7.94
CA ALA A 181 -19.47 17.27 -7.50
C ALA A 181 -20.52 18.14 -8.24
N ALA A 182 -20.90 17.77 -9.45
CA ALA A 182 -21.96 18.43 -10.23
C ALA A 182 -23.35 17.86 -9.99
N SER A 183 -23.53 16.85 -9.14
CA SER A 183 -24.84 16.27 -8.83
C SER A 183 -25.69 17.19 -7.95
N LYS A 184 -27.00 17.04 -8.06
CA LYS A 184 -27.93 17.84 -7.25
C LYS A 184 -27.75 17.59 -5.76
N GLU A 185 -27.57 16.35 -5.38
CA GLU A 185 -27.38 15.90 -4.01
C GLU A 185 -26.13 16.57 -3.39
N PHE A 186 -25.07 16.72 -4.18
CA PHE A 186 -23.85 17.37 -3.72
C PHE A 186 -23.99 18.90 -3.69
N HIS A 187 -24.75 19.51 -4.59
CA HIS A 187 -25.05 20.94 -4.53
C HIS A 187 -25.77 21.33 -3.23
N ASP A 188 -26.71 20.53 -2.76
CA ASP A 188 -27.38 20.75 -1.48
C ASP A 188 -26.39 20.74 -0.30
N VAL A 189 -25.40 19.83 -0.33
CA VAL A 189 -24.30 19.78 0.65
C VAL A 189 -23.38 21.00 0.51
N PHE A 190 -23.00 21.37 -0.71
CA PHE A 190 -22.18 22.55 -0.97
C PHE A 190 -22.81 23.81 -0.40
N ASP A 191 -24.09 24.06 -0.69
CA ASP A 191 -24.82 25.24 -0.20
C ASP A 191 -24.90 25.26 1.33
N SER A 192 -25.18 24.13 1.97
CA SER A 192 -25.29 24.02 3.43
C SER A 192 -23.97 24.30 4.16
N THR A 193 -22.83 24.09 3.49
CA THR A 193 -21.48 24.28 4.08
C THR A 193 -20.87 25.66 3.83
N GLN A 194 -21.44 26.46 2.93
CA GLN A 194 -20.90 27.78 2.51
C GLN A 194 -20.70 28.75 3.66
N ALA A 195 -21.62 28.79 4.62
CA ALA A 195 -21.53 29.69 5.76
C ALA A 195 -20.28 29.40 6.60
N PHE A 196 -20.00 28.10 6.84
CA PHE A 196 -18.81 27.67 7.56
C PHE A 196 -17.53 28.07 6.82
N TYR A 197 -17.40 27.70 5.54
CA TYR A 197 -16.19 27.98 4.77
C TYR A 197 -15.96 29.50 4.57
N SER A 198 -17.01 30.28 4.41
CA SER A 198 -16.91 31.74 4.32
C SER A 198 -16.40 32.35 5.62
N ASN A 199 -16.88 31.86 6.77
CA ASN A 199 -16.43 32.31 8.08
C ASN A 199 -14.96 31.94 8.31
N ILE A 200 -14.57 30.70 8.09
CA ILE A 200 -13.18 30.23 8.26
C ILE A 200 -12.23 30.95 7.30
N TYR A 201 -12.65 31.20 6.04
CA TYR A 201 -11.85 31.95 5.09
C TYR A 201 -11.48 33.34 5.60
N SER A 202 -12.45 34.10 6.07
CA SER A 202 -12.21 35.46 6.56
C SER A 202 -11.36 35.51 7.82
N ARG A 203 -11.41 34.45 8.65
CA ARG A 203 -10.69 34.41 9.93
C ARG A 203 -9.25 33.96 9.80
N ILE A 204 -8.94 32.94 8.93
CA ILE A 204 -7.62 32.32 8.94
C ILE A 204 -7.10 31.87 7.57
N LEU A 205 -7.96 31.60 6.58
CA LEU A 205 -7.49 31.09 5.29
C LEU A 205 -7.13 32.19 4.28
N SER A 206 -7.63 33.40 4.48
CA SER A 206 -7.32 34.56 3.63
C SER A 206 -5.81 34.84 3.66
N GLY A 207 -5.21 34.99 2.48
CA GLY A 207 -3.77 35.16 2.33
C GLY A 207 -2.94 33.86 2.31
N VAL A 208 -3.57 32.72 2.62
CA VAL A 208 -2.94 31.37 2.51
C VAL A 208 -3.51 30.64 1.31
N TYR A 209 -4.81 30.63 1.16
CA TYR A 209 -5.51 29.95 0.08
C TYR A 209 -6.32 30.93 -0.77
N ALA A 210 -6.52 30.59 -2.04
CA ALA A 210 -7.49 31.25 -2.88
C ALA A 210 -8.92 31.03 -2.34
N ARG A 211 -9.84 31.95 -2.61
CA ARG A 211 -11.20 31.91 -2.07
C ARG A 211 -11.97 30.64 -2.42
N ASP A 212 -11.79 30.11 -3.62
CA ASP A 212 -12.42 28.90 -4.14
C ASP A 212 -11.95 27.63 -3.41
N MET A 213 -10.76 27.65 -2.83
CA MET A 213 -10.27 26.56 -1.98
C MET A 213 -11.00 26.48 -0.62
N ALA A 214 -11.67 27.56 -0.19
CA ALA A 214 -12.49 27.54 1.01
C ALA A 214 -13.88 26.96 0.70
N SER A 215 -13.93 25.68 0.43
CA SER A 215 -15.16 24.96 0.08
C SER A 215 -15.05 23.48 0.42
N ILE A 216 -16.17 22.77 0.40
CA ILE A 216 -16.22 21.34 0.66
C ILE A 216 -15.41 20.52 -0.39
N TYR A 217 -15.19 21.07 -1.58
CA TYR A 217 -14.33 20.45 -2.60
C TYR A 217 -12.87 20.27 -2.14
N HIS A 218 -12.44 21.07 -1.18
CA HIS A 218 -11.11 21.06 -0.59
C HIS A 218 -11.15 20.74 0.92
N ALA A 219 -12.21 20.07 1.36
CA ALA A 219 -12.49 19.84 2.79
C ALA A 219 -11.32 19.18 3.53
N THR A 220 -10.67 18.19 2.92
CA THR A 220 -9.51 17.51 3.53
C THR A 220 -8.33 18.45 3.71
N THR A 221 -8.01 19.25 2.69
CA THR A 221 -6.93 20.26 2.75
C THR A 221 -7.21 21.32 3.81
N VAL A 222 -8.45 21.83 3.86
CA VAL A 222 -8.86 22.84 4.86
C VAL A 222 -8.80 22.24 6.27
N TYR A 223 -9.31 21.02 6.46
CA TYR A 223 -9.26 20.36 7.76
C TYR A 223 -7.80 20.14 8.24
N GLU A 224 -6.93 19.62 7.39
CA GLU A 224 -5.53 19.39 7.74
C GLU A 224 -4.82 20.69 8.13
N TYR A 225 -5.07 21.77 7.39
CA TYR A 225 -4.54 23.09 7.72
C TYR A 225 -5.07 23.62 9.05
N LEU A 226 -6.37 23.58 9.29
CA LEU A 226 -6.98 24.06 10.54
C LEU A 226 -6.49 23.24 11.74
N ASN A 227 -6.43 21.92 11.61
CA ASN A 227 -5.94 21.05 12.67
C ASN A 227 -4.47 21.34 13.00
N TYR A 228 -3.63 21.53 11.97
CA TYR A 228 -2.22 21.88 12.16
C TYR A 228 -2.08 23.26 12.84
N GLN A 229 -2.76 24.29 12.35
CA GLN A 229 -2.71 25.63 12.94
C GLN A 229 -3.22 25.61 14.39
N TYR A 230 -4.30 24.92 14.67
CA TYR A 230 -4.83 24.79 16.02
C TYR A 230 -3.83 24.13 16.99
N ASN A 231 -3.08 23.16 16.53
CA ASN A 231 -2.14 22.43 17.38
C ASN A 231 -0.81 23.16 17.57
N TYR A 232 -0.31 23.85 16.55
CA TYR A 232 1.07 24.38 16.52
C TYR A 232 1.18 25.91 16.53
N ASN A 233 0.09 26.64 16.35
CA ASN A 233 0.11 28.09 16.31
C ASN A 233 -0.83 28.69 17.38
N SER A 234 -0.24 29.25 18.43
CA SER A 234 -1.01 29.86 19.53
C SER A 234 -1.94 30.99 19.06
N THR A 235 -1.47 31.85 18.15
CA THR A 235 -2.30 32.93 17.59
C THR A 235 -3.48 32.37 16.80
N ALA A 236 -3.28 31.28 16.04
CA ALA A 236 -4.37 30.62 15.33
C ALA A 236 -5.40 30.01 16.29
N ARG A 237 -4.93 29.44 17.41
CA ARG A 237 -5.79 28.86 18.47
C ARG A 237 -6.69 29.91 19.13
N ASP A 238 -6.28 31.17 19.17
CA ASP A 238 -7.11 32.27 19.65
C ASP A 238 -8.18 32.69 18.61
N ILE A 239 -7.97 32.36 17.34
CA ILE A 239 -8.86 32.72 16.23
C ILE A 239 -9.85 31.59 15.91
N ILE A 240 -9.44 30.32 15.95
CA ILE A 240 -10.25 29.14 15.62
C ILE A 240 -10.49 28.29 16.88
N SER A 241 -11.70 27.76 17.00
CA SER A 241 -12.09 26.89 18.11
C SER A 241 -11.87 25.41 17.78
N ARG A 242 -11.88 24.56 18.81
CA ARG A 242 -11.92 23.11 18.61
C ARG A 242 -13.13 22.67 17.78
N THR A 243 -14.28 23.33 17.99
CA THR A 243 -15.51 23.06 17.23
C THR A 243 -15.32 23.36 15.73
N ASP A 244 -14.56 24.41 15.37
CA ASP A 244 -14.24 24.69 13.96
C ASP A 244 -13.44 23.55 13.33
N VAL A 245 -12.44 23.01 14.07
CA VAL A 245 -11.63 21.88 13.60
C VAL A 245 -12.47 20.61 13.46
N ASP A 246 -13.34 20.34 14.44
CA ASP A 246 -14.20 19.14 14.42
C ASP A 246 -15.25 19.21 13.30
N THR A 247 -15.80 20.40 13.04
CA THR A 247 -16.71 20.64 11.90
C THR A 247 -15.98 20.44 10.56
N ALA A 248 -14.76 21.01 10.44
CA ALA A 248 -13.95 20.80 9.25
C ALA A 248 -13.63 19.31 9.01
N ARG A 249 -13.37 18.55 10.09
CA ARG A 249 -13.17 17.09 10.03
C ARG A 249 -14.42 16.37 9.53
N GLN A 250 -15.60 16.75 10.01
CA GLN A 250 -16.86 16.14 9.54
C GLN A 250 -17.05 16.36 8.03
N TYR A 251 -16.80 17.56 7.52
CA TYR A 251 -16.87 17.84 6.09
C TYR A 251 -15.79 17.11 5.30
N ALA A 252 -14.57 17.01 5.84
CA ALA A 252 -13.50 16.22 5.24
C ALA A 252 -13.85 14.74 5.18
N ASN A 253 -14.46 14.18 6.23
CA ASN A 253 -14.95 12.79 6.23
C ASN A 253 -15.98 12.57 5.13
N GLN A 254 -16.97 13.47 5.03
CA GLN A 254 -18.04 13.38 4.02
C GLN A 254 -17.48 13.45 2.59
N TRP A 255 -16.57 14.38 2.31
CA TRP A 255 -15.92 14.50 1.01
C TRP A 255 -15.07 13.28 0.68
N ALA A 256 -14.19 12.86 1.60
CA ALA A 256 -13.32 11.71 1.39
C ALA A 256 -14.10 10.42 1.17
N GLN A 257 -15.17 10.19 1.94
CA GLN A 257 -16.04 9.03 1.77
C GLN A 257 -16.69 9.02 0.39
N ALA A 258 -17.24 10.14 -0.05
CA ALA A 258 -17.93 10.24 -1.34
C ALA A 258 -16.97 10.05 -2.54
N THR A 259 -15.73 10.55 -2.43
CA THR A 259 -14.78 10.55 -3.55
C THR A 259 -13.85 9.34 -3.59
N SER A 260 -13.69 8.61 -2.48
CA SER A 260 -12.78 7.45 -2.41
C SER A 260 -13.49 6.11 -2.35
N SER A 261 -14.75 6.06 -1.89
CA SER A 261 -15.46 4.77 -1.74
C SER A 261 -16.50 4.52 -2.83
N GLY A 262 -17.34 5.48 -3.13
CA GLY A 262 -18.29 5.46 -4.25
C GLY A 262 -19.15 4.19 -4.40
N ALA A 263 -19.32 3.40 -3.34
CA ALA A 263 -19.89 2.06 -3.43
C ALA A 263 -21.38 2.07 -3.79
N GLU A 264 -22.08 3.13 -3.48
CA GLU A 264 -23.54 3.25 -3.70
C GLU A 264 -23.90 4.30 -4.75
N VAL A 265 -22.95 5.06 -5.26
CA VAL A 265 -23.25 6.05 -6.30
C VAL A 265 -23.38 5.32 -7.64
N HIS A 266 -24.58 5.22 -8.13
CA HIS A 266 -24.97 4.58 -9.40
C HIS A 266 -24.31 5.19 -10.67
N TRP A 267 -23.44 6.20 -10.50
CA TRP A 267 -22.87 7.02 -11.56
C TRP A 267 -21.70 6.38 -12.31
N SER A 268 -21.07 5.36 -11.75
CA SER A 268 -19.93 4.71 -12.39
C SER A 268 -20.19 3.24 -12.62
N LYS A 269 -20.42 2.85 -13.87
CA LYS A 269 -20.59 1.44 -14.28
C LYS A 269 -19.45 0.54 -13.81
N ASP A 270 -18.26 1.10 -13.61
CA ASP A 270 -17.03 0.36 -13.28
C ASP A 270 -16.55 0.59 -11.84
N ARG A 271 -17.33 1.23 -10.98
CA ARG A 271 -16.94 1.56 -9.60
C ARG A 271 -15.57 2.28 -9.56
N VAL A 272 -15.35 3.21 -10.49
CA VAL A 272 -14.05 3.88 -10.68
C VAL A 272 -13.67 4.78 -9.51
N LEU A 273 -14.65 5.27 -8.70
CA LEU A 273 -14.35 5.99 -7.46
C LEU A 273 -13.61 5.13 -6.45
N ALA A 274 -13.83 3.81 -6.45
CA ALA A 274 -13.11 2.86 -5.61
C ALA A 274 -11.83 2.30 -6.29
N ILE A 275 -11.37 2.87 -7.39
CA ILE A 275 -10.26 2.32 -8.18
C ILE A 275 -8.97 2.18 -7.37
N ALA A 276 -8.69 3.11 -6.44
CA ALA A 276 -7.53 3.05 -5.56
C ALA A 276 -7.52 1.79 -4.68
N GLY A 277 -8.66 1.42 -4.12
CA GLY A 277 -8.80 0.19 -3.32
C GLY A 277 -8.77 -1.06 -4.18
N ARG A 278 -9.32 -1.01 -5.41
CA ARG A 278 -9.32 -2.14 -6.35
C ARG A 278 -7.92 -2.47 -6.86
N SER A 279 -7.10 -1.45 -7.10
CA SER A 279 -5.70 -1.65 -7.49
C SER A 279 -4.83 -2.06 -6.29
N LEU A 280 -5.07 -1.51 -5.08
CA LEU A 280 -4.42 -1.96 -3.85
C LEU A 280 -4.75 -3.43 -3.56
N ALA A 281 -5.99 -3.86 -3.80
CA ALA A 281 -6.41 -5.26 -3.66
C ALA A 281 -5.56 -6.20 -4.52
N TYR A 282 -5.14 -5.79 -5.70
CA TYR A 282 -4.23 -6.57 -6.55
C TYR A 282 -2.84 -6.73 -5.91
N THR A 283 -2.28 -5.66 -5.34
CA THR A 283 -1.00 -5.72 -4.61
C THR A 283 -1.08 -6.67 -3.41
N ILE A 284 -2.14 -6.54 -2.61
CA ILE A 284 -2.37 -7.41 -1.45
C ILE A 284 -2.44 -8.88 -1.88
N MET A 285 -3.20 -9.17 -2.93
CA MET A 285 -3.33 -10.52 -3.46
C MET A 285 -1.99 -11.08 -3.95
N ARG A 286 -1.20 -10.29 -4.69
CA ARG A 286 0.12 -10.74 -5.16
C ARG A 286 1.06 -11.08 -4.01
N SER A 287 1.11 -10.25 -2.97
CA SER A 287 1.97 -10.48 -1.81
C SER A 287 1.55 -11.76 -1.05
N LEU A 288 0.24 -11.96 -0.83
CA LEU A 288 -0.27 -13.19 -0.18
C LEU A 288 0.00 -14.43 -1.04
N GLN A 289 -0.20 -14.36 -2.35
CA GLN A 289 0.09 -15.46 -3.27
C GLN A 289 1.59 -15.79 -3.32
N HIS A 290 2.46 -14.77 -3.21
CA HIS A 290 3.90 -15.02 -3.16
C HIS A 290 4.29 -15.72 -1.86
N ASN A 291 3.74 -15.31 -0.72
CA ASN A 291 3.94 -16.00 0.56
C ASN A 291 3.41 -17.44 0.50
N GLU A 292 2.21 -17.65 -0.03
CA GLU A 292 1.60 -18.97 -0.17
C GLU A 292 2.45 -19.88 -1.06
N ARG A 293 2.85 -19.45 -2.27
CA ARG A 293 3.68 -20.22 -3.20
C ARG A 293 5.06 -20.57 -2.62
N SER A 294 5.63 -19.67 -1.83
CA SER A 294 6.90 -19.87 -1.13
C SER A 294 6.75 -20.65 0.18
N LYS A 295 5.54 -21.12 0.52
CA LYS A 295 5.23 -21.82 1.77
C LYS A 295 5.67 -21.04 3.01
N GLY A 296 5.41 -19.74 3.02
CA GLY A 296 5.76 -18.84 4.12
C GLY A 296 7.24 -18.45 4.19
N ALA A 297 8.06 -18.74 3.17
CA ALA A 297 9.48 -18.39 3.18
C ALA A 297 9.74 -16.90 2.88
N PHE A 298 8.99 -16.32 1.92
CA PHE A 298 9.12 -14.93 1.46
C PHE A 298 7.85 -14.13 1.71
N ASN A 299 7.92 -12.82 1.60
CA ASN A 299 6.82 -11.89 1.85
C ASN A 299 6.10 -12.18 3.18
N LYS A 300 6.89 -12.45 4.20
CA LYS A 300 6.38 -12.66 5.56
C LYS A 300 5.71 -11.39 6.09
N LEU A 301 6.28 -10.21 5.80
CA LEU A 301 5.64 -8.92 5.96
C LEU A 301 5.77 -8.12 4.66
N SER A 302 4.64 -7.69 4.10
CA SER A 302 4.58 -6.73 3.00
C SER A 302 3.98 -5.43 3.53
N LEU A 303 4.78 -4.38 3.58
CA LEU A 303 4.46 -3.08 4.17
C LEU A 303 4.29 -2.04 3.06
N ILE A 304 3.14 -1.37 3.03
CA ILE A 304 2.80 -0.38 2.01
C ILE A 304 2.43 0.93 2.70
N PHE A 305 3.03 2.04 2.28
CA PHE A 305 2.79 3.37 2.85
C PHE A 305 2.23 4.33 1.81
N GLY A 306 1.21 5.12 2.19
CA GLY A 306 0.58 6.06 1.26
C GLY A 306 -0.44 6.98 1.91
N GLY A 307 -1.32 7.56 1.09
CA GLY A 307 -2.45 8.40 1.50
C GLY A 307 -3.61 7.61 2.09
N TYR A 308 -4.71 8.30 2.36
CA TYR A 308 -5.92 7.69 2.93
C TYR A 308 -6.83 7.04 1.87
N GLU A 309 -6.78 7.52 0.63
CA GLU A 309 -7.71 7.13 -0.43
C GLU A 309 -7.67 5.63 -0.76
N PRO A 310 -6.49 5.00 -0.93
CA PRO A 310 -6.43 3.55 -1.17
C PRO A 310 -6.97 2.75 0.00
N MET A 311 -6.71 3.19 1.23
CA MET A 311 -7.20 2.53 2.44
C MET A 311 -8.74 2.59 2.51
N MET A 312 -9.33 3.76 2.37
CA MET A 312 -10.79 3.94 2.43
C MET A 312 -11.48 3.13 1.33
N ALA A 313 -10.97 3.25 0.10
CA ALA A 313 -11.51 2.51 -1.04
C ALA A 313 -11.38 0.99 -0.89
N PHE A 314 -10.29 0.50 -0.28
CA PHE A 314 -10.10 -0.92 -0.01
C PHE A 314 -11.06 -1.44 1.07
N LEU A 315 -11.22 -0.70 2.17
CA LEU A 315 -12.15 -1.06 3.24
C LEU A 315 -13.59 -1.12 2.75
N GLU A 316 -13.99 -0.21 1.86
CA GLU A 316 -15.31 -0.22 1.23
C GLU A 316 -15.58 -1.50 0.42
N ILE A 317 -14.54 -2.07 -0.19
CA ILE A 317 -14.66 -3.29 -0.98
C ILE A 317 -14.69 -4.54 -0.10
N VAL A 318 -13.84 -4.58 0.93
CA VAL A 318 -13.50 -5.80 1.65
C VAL A 318 -14.33 -5.99 2.92
N VAL A 319 -14.66 -4.92 3.64
CA VAL A 319 -15.42 -5.01 4.89
C VAL A 319 -16.88 -5.38 4.61
N SER A 320 -17.46 -6.25 5.44
CA SER A 320 -18.87 -6.58 5.40
C SER A 320 -19.75 -5.32 5.52
N LYS A 321 -20.79 -5.22 4.70
CA LYS A 321 -21.59 -3.98 4.57
C LYS A 321 -22.12 -3.45 5.91
N SER A 322 -22.50 -4.33 6.82
CA SER A 322 -23.03 -3.96 8.15
C SER A 322 -22.03 -3.26 9.07
N TYR A 323 -20.72 -3.32 8.74
CA TYR A 323 -19.66 -2.69 9.54
C TYR A 323 -19.03 -1.45 8.87
N ARG A 324 -19.37 -1.15 7.61
CA ARG A 324 -18.76 -0.04 6.85
C ARG A 324 -19.03 1.32 7.44
N GLU A 325 -20.24 1.54 7.96
CA GLU A 325 -20.62 2.82 8.57
C GLU A 325 -19.68 3.20 9.73
N SER A 326 -19.26 2.23 10.55
CA SER A 326 -18.32 2.45 11.66
C SER A 326 -16.90 2.82 11.21
N LEU A 327 -16.60 2.63 9.91
CA LEU A 327 -15.31 2.92 9.30
C LEU A 327 -15.40 4.09 8.30
N SER A 328 -16.57 4.74 8.22
CA SER A 328 -16.77 5.90 7.36
C SER A 328 -16.01 7.11 7.93
N GLY A 329 -15.18 7.73 7.10
CA GLY A 329 -14.43 8.92 7.46
C GLY A 329 -12.91 8.74 7.29
N LEU A 330 -12.21 9.85 7.42
CA LEU A 330 -10.76 9.89 7.27
C LEU A 330 -10.08 9.03 8.33
N PRO A 331 -9.30 8.00 7.96
CA PRO A 331 -8.47 7.28 8.91
C PRO A 331 -7.51 8.25 9.60
N ASN A 332 -7.21 8.01 10.87
CA ASN A 332 -6.20 8.81 11.57
C ASN A 332 -4.80 8.63 10.95
N HIS A 333 -3.90 9.58 11.19
CA HIS A 333 -2.50 9.44 10.80
C HIS A 333 -1.90 8.18 11.40
N GLY A 334 -1.13 7.42 10.61
CA GLY A 334 -0.57 6.13 11.00
C GLY A 334 -1.61 5.01 11.17
N ALA A 335 -2.86 5.21 10.75
CA ALA A 335 -3.84 4.13 10.66
C ALA A 335 -3.33 3.03 9.73
N SER A 336 -3.63 1.77 10.06
CA SER A 336 -3.17 0.61 9.30
C SER A 336 -4.29 -0.39 9.08
N VAL A 337 -4.30 -0.98 7.88
CA VAL A 337 -5.14 -2.12 7.50
C VAL A 337 -4.24 -3.32 7.25
N MET A 338 -4.58 -4.46 7.82
CA MET A 338 -3.78 -5.67 7.76
C MET A 338 -4.60 -6.85 7.28
N ILE A 339 -4.03 -7.65 6.39
CA ILE A 339 -4.55 -8.95 6.00
C ILE A 339 -3.55 -10.01 6.42
N ASP A 340 -3.87 -10.77 7.45
CA ASP A 340 -3.05 -11.87 7.94
C ASP A 340 -3.44 -13.17 7.23
N LEU A 341 -2.45 -13.90 6.73
CA LEU A 341 -2.58 -15.28 6.25
C LEU A 341 -2.13 -16.22 7.37
N PHE A 342 -2.99 -17.16 7.75
CA PHE A 342 -2.72 -18.07 8.85
C PHE A 342 -3.34 -19.47 8.62
N SER A 343 -2.94 -20.44 9.41
CA SER A 343 -3.61 -21.75 9.50
C SER A 343 -3.79 -22.15 10.96
N MET A 344 -4.70 -23.10 11.22
CA MET A 344 -4.86 -23.70 12.54
C MET A 344 -4.01 -24.95 12.62
N ALA A 345 -3.00 -24.96 13.49
CA ALA A 345 -2.14 -26.12 13.71
C ALA A 345 -2.58 -26.94 14.90
N GLU A 346 -2.47 -28.24 14.80
CA GLU A 346 -2.50 -29.17 15.91
C GLU A 346 -1.19 -29.09 16.68
N ASP A 347 -1.20 -29.42 17.97
CA ASP A 347 -0.09 -29.19 18.90
C ASP A 347 1.31 -29.44 18.33
N GLY A 348 2.12 -28.40 18.30
CA GLY A 348 3.59 -28.44 18.20
C GLY A 348 4.19 -28.37 16.79
N THR A 349 3.44 -28.47 15.72
CA THR A 349 4.00 -28.41 14.35
C THR A 349 3.74 -27.07 13.68
N ALA A 350 4.79 -26.24 13.59
CA ALA A 350 4.77 -24.98 12.83
C ALA A 350 5.17 -25.22 11.37
N GLU A 351 4.50 -26.15 10.68
CA GLU A 351 4.73 -26.42 9.26
C GLU A 351 3.65 -25.76 8.41
N PHE A 352 4.09 -25.18 7.27
CA PHE A 352 3.15 -24.61 6.31
C PHE A 352 2.24 -25.72 5.75
N PRO A 353 0.92 -25.53 5.70
CA PRO A 353 -0.01 -26.56 5.25
C PRO A 353 0.31 -27.02 3.82
N THR A 354 0.34 -28.34 3.63
CA THR A 354 0.43 -28.93 2.28
C THR A 354 -0.88 -28.78 1.50
N ASP A 355 -2.00 -28.66 2.22
CA ASP A 355 -3.33 -28.44 1.69
C ASP A 355 -3.75 -26.98 1.93
N ASN A 356 -3.84 -26.19 0.84
CA ASN A 356 -4.20 -24.79 0.89
C ASN A 356 -5.64 -24.53 1.40
N SER A 357 -6.50 -25.56 1.45
CA SER A 357 -7.83 -25.45 2.06
C SER A 357 -7.79 -25.18 3.57
N LYS A 358 -6.65 -25.45 4.22
CA LYS A 358 -6.41 -25.15 5.63
C LYS A 358 -5.95 -23.70 5.88
N LEU A 359 -5.65 -22.95 4.84
CA LEU A 359 -5.28 -21.54 4.95
C LEU A 359 -6.51 -20.69 5.17
N MET A 360 -6.37 -19.74 6.08
CA MET A 360 -7.38 -18.77 6.47
C MET A 360 -6.83 -17.36 6.36
N VAL A 361 -7.71 -16.38 6.20
CA VAL A 361 -7.38 -14.96 6.27
C VAL A 361 -8.24 -14.23 7.26
N ARG A 362 -7.69 -13.16 7.84
CA ARG A 362 -8.44 -12.21 8.68
C ARG A 362 -8.03 -10.79 8.35
N LEU A 363 -9.01 -9.89 8.42
CA LEU A 363 -8.82 -8.46 8.29
C LEU A 363 -8.72 -7.83 9.67
N LEU A 364 -7.71 -7.01 9.87
CA LEU A 364 -7.52 -6.20 11.07
C LEU A 364 -7.38 -4.73 10.68
N ILE A 365 -7.90 -3.86 11.52
CA ILE A 365 -7.77 -2.41 11.36
C ILE A 365 -7.25 -1.83 12.67
N ARG A 366 -6.30 -0.89 12.55
CA ARG A 366 -5.79 -0.06 13.62
C ARG A 366 -5.92 1.39 13.19
N ASN A 367 -6.86 2.14 13.78
CA ASN A 367 -7.15 3.50 13.34
C ASN A 367 -6.43 4.54 14.20
N GLY A 368 -5.14 4.75 13.90
CA GLY A 368 -4.29 5.72 14.59
C GLY A 368 -3.14 5.08 15.36
N THR A 369 -2.45 5.87 16.18
CA THR A 369 -1.18 5.48 16.83
C THR A 369 -1.16 5.73 18.34
N ASP A 370 -2.15 6.43 18.88
CA ASP A 370 -2.24 6.69 20.30
C ASP A 370 -2.60 5.39 21.07
N ALA A 371 -1.70 4.95 21.92
CA ALA A 371 -1.89 3.71 22.69
C ALA A 371 -3.04 3.80 23.72
N SER A 372 -3.42 5.00 24.13
CA SER A 372 -4.54 5.27 25.04
C SER A 372 -5.89 5.27 24.34
N ASP A 373 -5.91 5.43 23.00
CA ASP A 373 -7.14 5.43 22.20
C ASP A 373 -7.56 3.99 21.85
N PRO A 374 -8.78 3.56 22.20
CA PRO A 374 -9.32 2.26 21.81
C PRO A 374 -9.31 2.00 20.29
N GLU A 375 -9.41 3.05 19.46
CA GLU A 375 -9.33 2.93 18.00
C GLU A 375 -7.92 2.57 17.50
N SER A 376 -6.89 2.85 18.29
CA SER A 376 -5.50 2.48 18.01
C SER A 376 -5.14 1.04 18.39
N GLN A 377 -6.13 0.20 18.72
CA GLN A 377 -5.94 -1.22 18.93
C GLN A 377 -6.22 -2.02 17.64
N PHE A 378 -5.67 -3.22 17.54
CA PHE A 378 -5.96 -4.12 16.42
C PHE A 378 -7.37 -4.70 16.54
N LYS A 379 -8.30 -4.22 15.75
CA LYS A 379 -9.68 -4.70 15.72
C LYS A 379 -9.91 -5.60 14.51
N PRO A 380 -10.42 -6.84 14.69
CA PRO A 380 -10.81 -7.69 13.58
C PRO A 380 -12.16 -7.25 13.00
N TYR A 381 -12.29 -7.36 11.69
CA TYR A 381 -13.54 -7.06 10.98
C TYR A 381 -13.94 -8.19 10.06
N PRO A 382 -15.25 -8.52 9.99
CA PRO A 382 -15.78 -9.44 9.00
C PRO A 382 -15.61 -8.91 7.58
N MET A 383 -15.28 -9.82 6.67
CA MET A 383 -15.05 -9.49 5.26
C MET A 383 -16.23 -9.94 4.39
N PHE A 384 -16.51 -9.14 3.36
CA PHE A 384 -17.51 -9.38 2.31
C PHE A 384 -18.92 -9.70 2.80
N GLY A 385 -19.88 -9.60 1.89
CA GLY A 385 -21.27 -9.85 2.19
C GLY A 385 -21.96 -8.72 2.98
N THR A 386 -23.26 -8.87 3.20
CA THR A 386 -24.09 -7.85 3.86
C THR A 386 -24.09 -8.01 5.39
N ASN A 387 -24.24 -9.25 5.86
CA ASN A 387 -24.42 -9.57 7.28
C ASN A 387 -23.40 -10.60 7.79
N ASN A 388 -22.23 -10.70 7.13
CA ASN A 388 -21.19 -11.60 7.61
C ASN A 388 -20.66 -11.11 8.97
N LYS A 389 -20.54 -12.03 9.92
CA LYS A 389 -20.03 -11.79 11.28
C LYS A 389 -18.71 -12.54 11.55
N GLU A 390 -18.32 -13.42 10.62
CA GLU A 390 -17.10 -14.20 10.74
C GLU A 390 -15.86 -13.32 10.56
N ILE A 391 -15.01 -13.27 11.56
CA ILE A 391 -13.77 -12.45 11.60
C ILE A 391 -12.60 -13.07 10.83
N ALA A 392 -12.77 -14.28 10.34
CA ALA A 392 -11.83 -14.99 9.49
C ALA A 392 -12.60 -15.77 8.42
N MET A 393 -11.96 -16.02 7.29
CA MET A 393 -12.56 -16.80 6.21
C MET A 393 -11.52 -17.69 5.53
N PRO A 394 -11.91 -18.78 4.84
CA PRO A 394 -11.01 -19.57 4.04
C PRO A 394 -10.25 -18.72 3.01
N TYR A 395 -8.95 -18.96 2.86
CA TYR A 395 -8.12 -18.22 1.90
C TYR A 395 -8.65 -18.35 0.46
N LYS A 396 -9.14 -19.53 0.09
CA LYS A 396 -9.73 -19.76 -1.24
C LYS A 396 -10.91 -18.81 -1.49
N ASP A 397 -11.83 -18.71 -0.54
CA ASP A 397 -13.02 -17.85 -0.69
C ASP A 397 -12.62 -16.38 -0.73
N PHE A 398 -11.60 -15.98 0.04
CA PHE A 398 -11.01 -14.65 -0.04
C PHE A 398 -10.44 -14.36 -1.44
N VAL A 399 -9.68 -15.28 -2.01
CA VAL A 399 -9.13 -15.17 -3.38
C VAL A 399 -10.25 -14.97 -4.39
N ASP A 400 -11.30 -15.78 -4.34
CA ASP A 400 -12.43 -15.71 -5.26
C ASP A 400 -13.12 -14.32 -5.18
N GLN A 401 -13.32 -13.78 -3.97
CA GLN A 401 -13.87 -12.44 -3.77
C GLN A 401 -12.93 -11.33 -4.26
N MET A 402 -11.63 -11.46 -4.00
CA MET A 402 -10.64 -10.47 -4.40
C MET A 402 -10.47 -10.42 -5.92
N VAL A 403 -10.43 -11.56 -6.61
CA VAL A 403 -10.34 -11.63 -8.08
C VAL A 403 -11.49 -10.87 -8.74
N PHE A 404 -12.69 -10.96 -8.18
CA PHE A 404 -13.85 -10.21 -8.68
C PHE A 404 -13.71 -8.69 -8.48
N ASN A 405 -13.09 -8.27 -7.39
CA ASN A 405 -13.03 -6.86 -6.98
C ASN A 405 -11.74 -6.15 -7.40
N MET A 406 -10.60 -6.84 -7.48
CA MET A 406 -9.30 -6.23 -7.79
C MET A 406 -9.19 -5.75 -9.25
N LYS A 407 -8.20 -4.91 -9.52
CA LYS A 407 -7.80 -4.47 -10.86
C LYS A 407 -6.31 -4.66 -11.07
N SER A 408 -5.95 -5.52 -12.02
CA SER A 408 -4.60 -5.66 -12.53
C SER A 408 -4.16 -4.40 -13.29
N THR A 409 -2.87 -4.27 -13.63
CA THR A 409 -2.34 -3.14 -14.41
C THR A 409 -3.11 -2.93 -15.71
N SER A 410 -3.36 -4.01 -16.46
CA SER A 410 -4.09 -3.93 -17.74
C SER A 410 -5.55 -3.50 -17.56
N GLU A 411 -6.20 -3.95 -16.50
CA GLU A 411 -7.57 -3.56 -16.17
C GLU A 411 -7.63 -2.13 -15.64
N TRP A 412 -6.65 -1.71 -14.84
CA TRP A 412 -6.52 -0.33 -14.39
C TRP A 412 -6.36 0.61 -15.59
N CYS A 413 -5.44 0.31 -16.52
CA CYS A 413 -5.25 1.11 -17.73
C CYS A 413 -6.54 1.29 -18.52
N ARG A 414 -7.35 0.23 -18.65
CA ARG A 414 -8.65 0.30 -19.34
C ARG A 414 -9.70 1.07 -18.55
N SER A 415 -9.80 0.82 -17.24
CA SER A 415 -10.81 1.46 -16.39
C SER A 415 -10.54 2.95 -16.18
N CYS A 416 -9.27 3.34 -16.18
CA CYS A 416 -8.83 4.72 -15.97
C CYS A 416 -8.70 5.55 -17.25
N ASP A 417 -8.73 4.91 -18.45
CA ASP A 417 -8.27 5.53 -19.69
C ASP A 417 -6.85 6.09 -19.52
N GLY A 418 -5.98 5.23 -18.96
CA GLY A 418 -4.64 5.59 -18.50
C GLY A 418 -3.75 6.03 -19.66
N GLN A 419 -3.13 7.20 -19.53
CA GLN A 419 -2.24 7.81 -20.51
C GLN A 419 -0.75 7.50 -20.26
N GLU A 420 -0.46 6.70 -19.23
CA GLU A 420 0.89 6.32 -18.86
C GLU A 420 1.53 5.42 -19.92
N ASN A 421 2.84 5.54 -20.10
CA ASN A 421 3.58 4.79 -21.13
C ASN A 421 3.37 3.28 -21.03
N PHE A 422 3.28 2.73 -19.82
CA PHE A 422 3.02 1.31 -19.62
C PHE A 422 1.62 0.89 -20.09
N CYS A 423 0.65 1.81 -20.16
CA CYS A 423 -0.70 1.51 -20.63
C CYS A 423 -0.77 1.32 -22.17
N TYR A 424 0.14 1.91 -22.94
CA TYR A 424 0.11 1.77 -24.39
C TYR A 424 0.30 0.33 -24.88
N GLN A 425 1.02 -0.49 -24.13
CA GLN A 425 1.14 -1.92 -24.46
C GLN A 425 -0.20 -2.66 -24.36
N TYR A 426 -1.10 -2.22 -23.49
CA TYR A 426 -2.44 -2.80 -23.32
C TYR A 426 -3.46 -2.19 -24.30
N ALA A 427 -3.29 -0.94 -24.73
CA ALA A 427 -4.15 -0.29 -25.71
C ALA A 427 -3.98 -0.89 -27.13
N LYS A 428 -2.78 -1.30 -27.51
CA LYS A 428 -2.50 -1.90 -28.83
C LYS A 428 -3.22 -3.23 -29.06
N HIS A 429 -3.65 -3.94 -28.01
CA HIS A 429 -4.43 -5.17 -28.17
C HIS A 429 -5.92 -4.94 -28.46
N GLN A 430 -6.44 -3.71 -28.31
CA GLN A 430 -7.83 -3.40 -28.68
C GLN A 430 -8.01 -3.02 -30.16
N SER A 431 -6.94 -2.75 -30.91
CA SER A 431 -7.03 -2.40 -32.33
C SER A 431 -7.00 -3.60 -33.29
N THR A 432 -7.27 -4.82 -32.83
CA THR A 432 -7.89 -5.80 -33.70
C THR A 432 -9.34 -5.34 -33.90
N LYS A 433 -9.53 -4.40 -34.83
CA LYS A 433 -10.86 -4.21 -35.44
C LYS A 433 -11.41 -5.60 -35.63
N LYS A 434 -12.51 -5.96 -34.93
CA LYS A 434 -13.41 -6.97 -35.45
C LYS A 434 -13.56 -6.58 -36.92
N CYS A 435 -13.14 -7.44 -37.82
CA CYS A 435 -13.57 -7.33 -39.21
C CYS A 435 -15.07 -7.41 -39.18
N ASP A 436 -15.72 -6.27 -39.20
CA ASP A 436 -17.17 -6.19 -39.21
C ASP A 436 -17.59 -6.50 -40.62
N PHE A 437 -17.90 -7.76 -40.89
CA PHE A 437 -18.39 -8.24 -42.19
C PHE A 437 -19.80 -7.70 -42.53
N THR A 438 -20.36 -6.79 -41.73
CA THR A 438 -21.71 -6.27 -41.90
C THR A 438 -21.78 -5.03 -42.83
N THR A 439 -20.65 -4.48 -43.27
CA THR A 439 -20.63 -3.39 -44.26
C THR A 439 -20.08 -3.87 -45.59
N LEU A 440 -20.71 -4.87 -46.21
CA LEU A 440 -20.67 -5.02 -47.65
C LEU A 440 -21.63 -3.97 -48.27
N PRO A 441 -21.16 -3.16 -49.25
CA PRO A 441 -22.08 -2.26 -49.95
C PRO A 441 -23.20 -3.09 -50.60
N PRO A 442 -24.43 -2.56 -50.72
CA PRO A 442 -25.52 -3.29 -51.34
C PRO A 442 -25.11 -3.65 -52.77
N LEU A 443 -25.12 -4.93 -53.09
CA LEU A 443 -24.94 -5.45 -54.44
C LEU A 443 -26.12 -4.92 -55.26
N ASP A 444 -25.78 -4.00 -56.19
CA ASP A 444 -26.68 -3.52 -57.22
C ASP A 444 -27.10 -4.71 -58.08
N THR A 445 -28.41 -4.93 -58.17
CA THR A 445 -29.03 -6.01 -58.94
C THR A 445 -28.91 -5.73 -60.42
N GLY A 446 -27.73 -6.07 -60.99
CA GLY A 446 -27.57 -5.93 -62.43
C GLY A 446 -26.23 -6.49 -62.95
N ALA A 447 -26.08 -7.82 -62.90
CA ALA A 447 -25.31 -8.60 -63.86
C ALA A 447 -25.17 -10.06 -63.46
N LEU A 448 -26.02 -10.89 -63.91
CA LEU A 448 -25.87 -12.33 -64.06
C LEU A 448 -24.84 -12.59 -65.19
N ILE A 449 -23.55 -12.64 -64.88
CA ILE A 449 -22.55 -13.32 -65.70
C ILE A 449 -21.35 -13.70 -64.79
N GLY A 450 -21.14 -15.00 -64.60
CA GLY A 450 -19.82 -15.51 -64.20
C GLY A 450 -19.75 -16.31 -62.91
N LEU A 451 -20.21 -17.54 -62.91
CA LEU A 451 -19.96 -18.57 -61.89
C LEU A 451 -18.48 -18.93 -61.65
N GLY A 452 -17.55 -18.17 -62.25
CA GLY A 452 -16.10 -18.36 -62.13
C GLY A 452 -15.39 -17.34 -61.21
N ALA A 453 -16.03 -16.20 -60.87
CA ALA A 453 -15.35 -15.14 -60.11
C ALA A 453 -15.52 -15.25 -58.58
N ALA A 454 -16.56 -15.94 -58.14
CA ALA A 454 -16.82 -16.10 -56.70
C ALA A 454 -15.83 -17.04 -55.99
N SER A 455 -15.31 -18.05 -56.69
CA SER A 455 -14.29 -18.94 -56.13
C SER A 455 -12.91 -18.31 -56.02
N PHE A 456 -12.58 -17.40 -56.95
CA PHE A 456 -11.29 -16.68 -56.91
C PHE A 456 -11.27 -15.60 -55.79
N GLY A 457 -12.39 -14.94 -55.55
CA GLY A 457 -12.52 -13.96 -54.47
C GLY A 457 -12.41 -14.56 -53.08
N LEU A 458 -13.01 -15.74 -52.88
CA LEU A 458 -12.89 -16.48 -51.59
C LEU A 458 -11.48 -17.05 -51.38
N LEU A 459 -10.79 -17.47 -52.42
CA LEU A 459 -9.42 -17.97 -52.33
C LEU A 459 -8.42 -16.85 -52.01
N THR A 460 -8.60 -15.66 -52.60
CA THR A 460 -7.76 -14.49 -52.31
C THR A 460 -8.00 -13.92 -50.92
N LEU A 461 -9.24 -13.96 -50.44
CA LEU A 461 -9.58 -13.61 -49.05
C LEU A 461 -8.99 -14.60 -48.05
N ALA A 462 -9.08 -15.90 -48.31
CA ALA A 462 -8.47 -16.92 -47.46
C ALA A 462 -6.93 -16.82 -47.42
N LEU A 463 -6.29 -16.55 -48.58
CA LEU A 463 -4.84 -16.35 -48.69
C LEU A 463 -4.38 -15.05 -48.03
N SER A 464 -5.17 -13.97 -48.08
CA SER A 464 -4.83 -12.73 -47.37
C SER A 464 -4.99 -12.86 -45.87
N CYS A 465 -5.99 -13.60 -45.37
CA CYS A 465 -6.14 -13.91 -43.93
C CYS A 465 -5.00 -14.80 -43.41
N THR A 466 -4.62 -15.83 -44.17
CA THR A 466 -3.47 -16.70 -43.78
C THR A 466 -2.15 -15.93 -43.85
N PHE A 467 -1.97 -15.03 -44.85
CA PHE A 467 -0.80 -14.18 -44.94
C PHE A 467 -0.72 -13.16 -43.82
N CYS A 468 -1.83 -12.55 -43.38
CA CYS A 468 -1.89 -11.68 -42.22
C CYS A 468 -1.57 -12.42 -40.91
N MET A 469 -2.12 -13.63 -40.73
CA MET A 469 -1.79 -14.47 -39.58
C MET A 469 -0.32 -14.92 -39.60
N TRP A 470 0.20 -15.31 -40.72
CA TRP A 470 1.59 -15.72 -40.88
C TRP A 470 2.57 -14.54 -40.69
N ARG A 471 2.23 -13.34 -41.18
CA ARG A 471 3.02 -12.11 -40.98
C ARG A 471 3.00 -11.68 -39.52
N GLY A 472 1.86 -11.81 -38.83
CA GLY A 472 1.74 -11.58 -37.38
C GLY A 472 2.59 -12.56 -36.58
N HIS A 473 2.62 -13.83 -36.98
CA HIS A 473 3.42 -14.86 -36.32
C HIS A 473 4.93 -14.66 -36.53
N ARG A 474 5.37 -14.31 -37.77
CA ARG A 474 6.79 -13.99 -38.04
C ARG A 474 7.26 -12.69 -37.37
N HIS A 475 6.38 -11.72 -37.17
CA HIS A 475 6.74 -10.49 -36.46
C HIS A 475 6.98 -10.78 -34.97
N ARG A 476 6.22 -11.73 -34.38
CA ARG A 476 6.45 -12.21 -33.02
C ARG A 476 7.77 -12.95 -32.86
N GLN A 477 8.18 -13.75 -33.84
CA GLN A 477 9.46 -14.46 -33.80
C GLN A 477 10.68 -13.54 -34.01
N LYS A 478 10.55 -12.45 -34.78
CA LYS A 478 11.65 -11.48 -35.02
C LYS A 478 11.92 -10.55 -33.86
N LEU A 479 10.94 -10.35 -32.94
CA LEU A 479 11.10 -9.47 -31.78
C LEU A 479 11.70 -10.20 -30.56
N GLY A 480 11.96 -11.50 -30.61
CA GLY A 480 12.61 -12.26 -29.54
C GLY A 480 11.82 -12.28 -28.21
N TRP A 481 10.59 -11.79 -28.23
CA TRP A 481 9.72 -11.76 -27.07
C TRP A 481 8.80 -12.96 -27.11
N ASN A 482 9.29 -14.05 -26.56
CA ASN A 482 8.37 -15.05 -26.06
C ASN A 482 7.61 -14.38 -24.91
N TYR A 483 6.35 -14.04 -25.15
CA TYR A 483 5.42 -13.73 -24.08
C TYR A 483 5.29 -14.99 -23.22
N VAL A 484 6.08 -15.04 -22.18
CA VAL A 484 5.82 -15.92 -21.07
C VAL A 484 4.63 -15.29 -20.38
N ASP A 485 3.52 -15.98 -20.46
CA ASP A 485 2.32 -15.65 -19.69
C ASP A 485 2.76 -15.59 -18.23
N THR A 486 3.03 -14.39 -17.74
CA THR A 486 3.52 -14.15 -16.37
C THR A 486 2.46 -14.49 -15.33
N GLU A 487 1.28 -14.88 -15.77
CA GLU A 487 0.24 -15.40 -14.88
C GLU A 487 0.41 -16.88 -14.52
N ASN A 488 1.23 -17.69 -15.28
CA ASN A 488 1.29 -19.12 -15.03
C ASN A 488 2.69 -19.76 -14.97
N ASN A 489 3.79 -19.00 -15.12
CA ASN A 489 5.14 -19.60 -15.03
C ASN A 489 6.15 -18.67 -14.37
N ALA A 490 6.11 -18.55 -13.04
CA ALA A 490 7.25 -18.11 -12.25
C ALA A 490 8.19 -19.30 -12.05
N ASN A 491 8.90 -19.71 -13.10
CA ASN A 491 10.07 -20.55 -12.92
C ASN A 491 11.21 -19.68 -12.40
N ILE A 492 11.60 -19.98 -11.20
CA ILE A 492 12.71 -19.48 -10.40
C ILE A 492 13.97 -19.42 -11.27
N ILE A 493 14.46 -18.19 -11.57
CA ILE A 493 15.86 -18.00 -11.94
C ILE A 493 16.61 -17.75 -10.63
N SER A 494 17.19 -18.80 -10.11
CA SER A 494 18.24 -18.73 -9.09
C SER A 494 19.43 -17.96 -9.67
N PRO A 495 20.01 -16.96 -8.98
CA PRO A 495 21.23 -16.34 -9.45
C PRO A 495 22.37 -17.36 -9.36
N ARG A 496 22.91 -17.74 -10.50
CA ARG A 496 24.17 -18.48 -10.57
C ARG A 496 25.30 -17.57 -10.10
N SER A 497 26.03 -18.05 -9.11
CA SER A 497 27.35 -17.59 -8.71
C SER A 497 28.26 -17.31 -9.92
N PRO A 498 29.01 -16.19 -9.96
CA PRO A 498 29.97 -15.96 -11.02
C PRO A 498 31.13 -16.95 -10.90
N ARG A 499 31.31 -17.75 -11.95
CA ARG A 499 32.54 -18.55 -12.13
C ARG A 499 33.72 -17.61 -12.42
N ASP A 500 34.80 -17.85 -11.68
CA ASP A 500 36.14 -17.34 -11.92
C ASP A 500 36.50 -17.35 -13.42
N THR A 501 36.71 -16.18 -13.99
CA THR A 501 37.56 -16.02 -15.17
C THR A 501 38.74 -15.15 -14.76
N ARG A 502 39.88 -15.83 -14.52
CA ARG A 502 41.19 -15.19 -14.53
C ARG A 502 41.37 -14.43 -15.83
N MET A 503 41.54 -13.14 -15.75
CA MET A 503 42.19 -12.38 -16.81
C MET A 503 43.47 -11.78 -16.26
N SER A 504 44.55 -12.12 -16.94
CA SER A 504 45.90 -11.68 -16.83
C SER A 504 46.05 -10.16 -16.87
N ALA A 505 46.89 -9.65 -16.00
CA ALA A 505 47.35 -8.26 -15.96
C ALA A 505 48.14 -7.87 -17.22
N PRO A 506 48.11 -6.62 -17.62
CA PRO A 506 49.24 -5.97 -18.26
C PRO A 506 49.88 -4.92 -17.35
N SER A 507 51.21 -4.93 -17.43
CA SER A 507 52.26 -4.19 -16.84
C SER A 507 52.10 -2.65 -16.79
N SER A 508 52.58 -2.12 -15.65
CA SER A 508 53.36 -0.91 -15.40
C SER A 508 53.45 0.19 -16.47
N ILE A 509 53.05 1.40 -16.10
CA ILE A 509 53.78 2.65 -16.43
C ILE A 509 53.72 3.56 -15.19
N ALA A 510 54.90 4.00 -14.72
CA ALA A 510 55.15 4.89 -13.58
C ALA A 510 55.19 6.37 -14.04
N PRO A 511 55.41 7.35 -13.16
CA PRO A 511 54.62 8.57 -13.02
C PRO A 511 55.27 9.78 -13.65
N SER A 512 54.54 10.85 -13.86
CA SER A 512 55.09 12.19 -14.06
C SER A 512 54.36 13.21 -13.16
N ASN A 513 55.23 13.99 -12.54
CA ASN A 513 55.11 15.02 -11.54
C ASN A 513 54.28 16.26 -11.91
N GLU A 514 54.01 17.00 -10.81
CA GLU A 514 53.85 18.48 -10.68
C GLU A 514 52.47 19.02 -11.05
N SER A 515 51.76 19.72 -10.17
CA SER A 515 52.06 20.90 -9.39
C SER A 515 50.92 21.21 -8.39
N ASN A 516 51.28 21.51 -7.15
CA ASN A 516 50.53 22.32 -6.17
C ASN A 516 50.82 23.82 -6.48
N PRO A 517 50.18 24.86 -5.95
CA PRO A 517 49.35 24.93 -4.74
C PRO A 517 48.21 25.97 -4.72
N SER A 518 47.56 26.01 -3.57
CA SER A 518 47.06 27.20 -2.83
C SER A 518 45.59 27.56 -2.86
N SER A 519 45.15 27.70 -1.61
CA SER A 519 44.16 28.62 -1.06
C SER A 519 42.68 28.23 -1.20
N TYR A 520 42.19 27.73 -0.08
CA TYR A 520 41.03 28.25 0.64
C TYR A 520 40.90 27.49 1.98
N ASN A 521 41.70 27.92 2.96
CA ASN A 521 41.34 27.83 4.37
C ASN A 521 40.92 29.24 4.77
N GLU A 522 39.75 29.31 5.35
CA GLU A 522 39.27 30.30 6.34
C GLU A 522 37.75 30.36 6.18
N ASP A 523 37.06 29.88 7.23
CA ASP A 523 35.73 30.23 7.71
C ASP A 523 34.91 29.02 8.19
N ILE A 524 35.50 28.18 9.09
CA ILE A 524 34.73 27.31 10.00
C ILE A 524 35.42 27.30 11.37
N GLU A 525 35.43 28.46 12.03
CA GLU A 525 35.75 28.55 13.46
C GLU A 525 34.96 29.70 14.10
N MET A 526 33.66 29.53 14.23
CA MET A 526 32.82 30.34 15.13
C MET A 526 31.45 29.74 15.30
N LEU A 527 31.36 28.68 16.10
CA LEU A 527 30.07 28.23 16.73
C LEU A 527 30.30 27.04 17.67
N LEU A 528 31.37 27.11 18.50
CA LEU A 528 31.50 26.25 19.67
C LEU A 528 32.10 27.06 20.81
N SER A 529 31.26 27.67 21.63
CA SER A 529 31.63 28.06 22.99
C SER A 529 30.43 27.96 23.92
N PRO A 530 30.57 27.34 25.10
CA PRO A 530 29.50 27.10 26.03
C PRO A 530 29.30 28.30 26.96
N ALA A 531 28.07 28.78 27.09
CA ALA A 531 27.70 29.72 28.13
C ALA A 531 26.94 28.98 29.24
N SER A 532 27.67 28.61 30.27
CA SER A 532 27.16 28.34 31.61
C SER A 532 26.94 29.65 32.34
N GLN A 533 25.73 29.92 32.86
CA GLN A 533 25.56 30.54 34.17
C GLN A 533 24.11 30.39 34.69
N PRO A 534 23.87 30.23 35.99
CA PRO A 534 22.62 29.83 36.59
C PRO A 534 21.74 31.05 36.92
N VAL A 535 20.43 30.91 36.69
CA VAL A 535 19.43 31.89 37.16
C VAL A 535 18.99 31.48 38.57
N LYS A 536 19.21 32.43 39.49
CA LYS A 536 18.75 32.41 40.89
C LYS A 536 17.23 32.41 40.98
N THR A 537 16.72 31.49 41.77
CA THR A 537 15.41 31.53 42.39
C THR A 537 15.17 32.83 43.17
N ARG A 538 14.03 33.44 42.98
CA ARG A 538 13.46 34.44 43.89
C ARG A 538 12.07 33.98 44.28
N ASP A 539 11.96 33.50 45.53
CA ASP A 539 10.70 33.39 46.29
C ASP A 539 10.16 34.80 46.54
N THR A 540 8.87 34.89 46.61
CA THR A 540 7.98 35.60 47.57
C THR A 540 6.76 36.22 46.92
N VAL A 541 5.71 35.84 47.48
CA VAL A 541 4.34 36.23 47.89
C VAL A 541 3.26 35.84 46.92
#